data_524660b1db49fb7261aec86d1315673d
#
_entry.id   524660b1db49fb7261aec86d1315673d
#
_cell.length_a   1.000
_cell.length_b   1.000
_cell.length_c   1.000
_cell.angle_alpha   90.00
_cell.angle_beta   90.00
_cell.angle_gamma   90.00
#
_symmetry.space_group_name_H-M   'P 1'
#
loop_
_entity.id
_entity.type
_entity.pdbx_description
1 polymer ?
#
loop_
_entity_poly.entity_id
_entity_poly.type
_entity_poly.pdbx_seq_one_letter_code
_entity_poly.pdbx_strand_id
1 'polypeptide(L)'
;MAQYTGTVSSWELPNFVGELYTAEIIPGVQEVNPTFLTLIGGLNGANARIVPDMNFTMNVDFDYPAPSQPAISEQSSITGVPEPVNPIVTPSDNTCQIYMAGVEESYVSMATRGRIITDQLYPAVNPTEGWVSETSPMNDMAAIEKQITYALQRISRDVNFTFVNGVYHKATSKADAAKTRGLLEAITTNAVDAAGAELSDEIFSALTRAVVTNSGGRAFGSLPILLMNATQKQKFSAMYAYPPTDRNIAGYNIKQFETDFGPVGVVYEPTIPNDTILLVSLSLIKPVFNPVPGKGILFYEPKAKVGASEGGMIYGHIGLDYGPEWMHGKITGLAV
;
A
#
# COMPACT_ATOMS: atom_id res chain seq x y z
N MET A 1 1.96 12.65 21.42
CA MET A 1 0.68 13.18 20.91
C MET A 1 -0.44 12.35 21.50
N ALA A 2 -1.48 12.99 22.04
CA ALA A 2 -2.63 12.27 22.59
C ALA A 2 -3.39 11.61 21.43
N GLN A 3 -3.52 10.29 21.49
CA GLN A 3 -4.39 9.55 20.59
C GLN A 3 -5.82 9.76 21.08
N TYR A 4 -6.64 10.44 20.31
CA TYR A 4 -8.05 10.59 20.60
C TYR A 4 -8.75 9.26 20.33
N THR A 5 -9.11 8.56 21.40
CA THR A 5 -9.91 7.33 21.35
C THR A 5 -11.31 7.67 21.82
N GLY A 6 -12.29 7.66 20.94
CA GLY A 6 -13.69 7.92 21.28
C GLY A 6 -14.45 8.69 20.21
N THR A 7 -15.71 8.98 20.51
CA THR A 7 -16.57 9.87 19.72
C THR A 7 -16.02 11.30 19.79
N VAL A 8 -15.70 11.90 18.65
CA VAL A 8 -15.26 13.31 18.62
C VAL A 8 -16.42 14.20 19.02
N SER A 9 -16.33 14.85 20.16
CA SER A 9 -17.32 15.80 20.66
C SER A 9 -16.90 17.24 20.30
N SER A 10 -17.88 18.16 20.28
CA SER A 10 -17.61 19.58 20.04
C SER A 10 -16.68 20.21 21.07
N TRP A 11 -16.52 19.62 22.25
CA TRP A 11 -15.64 20.07 23.33
C TRP A 11 -14.19 19.66 23.15
N GLU A 12 -13.91 18.62 22.37
CA GLU A 12 -12.54 18.16 22.08
C GLU A 12 -11.87 18.97 20.96
N LEU A 13 -12.63 19.80 20.27
CA LEU A 13 -12.18 20.74 19.26
C LEU A 13 -12.55 22.18 19.64
N PRO A 14 -12.03 22.72 20.76
CA PRO A 14 -12.46 24.03 21.29
C PRO A 14 -12.29 25.19 20.31
N ASN A 15 -11.37 25.07 19.35
CA ASN A 15 -11.12 26.10 18.35
C ASN A 15 -12.14 26.14 17.21
N PHE A 16 -13.08 25.17 17.16
CA PHE A 16 -14.12 25.12 16.12
C PHE A 16 -15.48 25.63 16.60
N VAL A 17 -15.62 25.91 17.89
CA VAL A 17 -16.88 26.38 18.47
C VAL A 17 -16.91 27.91 18.45
N GLY A 18 -17.60 28.49 17.48
CA GLY A 18 -17.92 29.93 17.45
C GLY A 18 -17.07 30.81 16.55
N GLU A 19 -16.07 30.28 15.83
CA GLU A 19 -15.29 31.05 14.86
C GLU A 19 -15.56 30.57 13.43
N LEU A 20 -15.68 31.49 12.50
CA LEU A 20 -15.82 31.21 11.07
C LEU A 20 -14.43 30.90 10.50
N TYR A 21 -14.11 29.65 10.32
CA TYR A 21 -12.89 29.22 9.63
C TYR A 21 -13.15 29.14 8.13
N THR A 22 -12.59 30.07 7.39
CA THR A 22 -12.55 30.04 5.91
C THR A 22 -11.28 29.40 5.38
N ALA A 23 -10.41 28.91 6.27
CA ALA A 23 -9.15 28.31 5.90
C ALA A 23 -9.34 26.85 5.46
N GLU A 24 -8.65 26.47 4.39
CA GLU A 24 -8.48 25.09 3.97
C GLU A 24 -7.77 24.30 5.09
N ILE A 25 -8.32 23.15 5.47
CA ILE A 25 -7.66 22.27 6.43
C ILE A 25 -6.47 21.63 5.73
N ILE A 26 -5.27 22.14 6.02
CA ILE A 26 -4.03 21.55 5.53
C ILE A 26 -3.77 20.29 6.36
N PRO A 27 -3.66 19.11 5.72
CA PRO A 27 -3.29 17.89 6.42
C PRO A 27 -1.95 18.06 7.15
N GLY A 28 -1.90 17.60 8.39
CA GLY A 28 -0.70 17.71 9.22
C GLY A 28 0.46 16.88 8.68
N VAL A 29 1.66 17.12 9.21
CA VAL A 29 2.93 16.47 8.82
C VAL A 29 2.88 14.93 8.85
N GLN A 30 1.91 14.35 9.54
CA GLN A 30 1.71 12.89 9.62
C GLN A 30 0.87 12.31 8.48
N GLU A 31 0.29 13.14 7.63
CA GLU A 31 -0.39 12.67 6.42
C GLU A 31 0.62 12.38 5.32
N VAL A 32 1.17 11.20 5.39
CA VAL A 32 2.04 10.69 4.36
C VAL A 32 1.17 10.12 3.24
N ASN A 33 1.37 10.61 2.02
CA ASN A 33 0.70 10.03 0.86
C ASN A 33 1.12 8.56 0.71
N PRO A 34 0.18 7.63 0.49
CA PRO A 34 0.47 6.22 0.25
C PRO A 34 1.05 6.03 -1.17
N THR A 35 2.30 6.47 -1.38
CA THR A 35 2.94 6.54 -2.70
C THR A 35 3.05 5.16 -3.33
N PHE A 36 3.53 4.17 -2.59
CA PHE A 36 3.67 2.82 -3.10
C PHE A 36 2.31 2.21 -3.48
N LEU A 37 1.31 2.33 -2.60
CA LEU A 37 -0.04 1.86 -2.88
C LEU A 37 -0.63 2.50 -4.14
N THR A 38 -0.40 3.79 -4.36
CA THR A 38 -0.89 4.49 -5.55
C THR A 38 -0.21 3.98 -6.82
N LEU A 39 1.10 3.69 -6.76
CA LEU A 39 1.87 3.15 -7.88
C LEU A 39 1.39 1.76 -8.33
N ILE A 40 0.93 0.92 -7.40
CA ILE A 40 0.41 -0.42 -7.74
C ILE A 40 -1.07 -0.43 -8.12
N GLY A 41 -1.73 0.73 -8.20
CA GLY A 41 -3.12 0.87 -8.65
C GLY A 41 -4.14 1.21 -7.57
N GLY A 42 -3.73 1.46 -6.34
CA GLY A 42 -4.61 1.89 -5.24
C GLY A 42 -5.57 0.80 -4.75
N LEU A 43 -6.58 1.23 -4.00
CA LEU A 43 -7.63 0.35 -3.44
C LEU A 43 -8.89 0.26 -4.33
N ASN A 44 -8.89 0.86 -5.50
CA ASN A 44 -10.04 0.89 -6.40
C ASN A 44 -10.24 -0.39 -7.23
N GLY A 45 -9.37 -1.37 -7.08
CA GLY A 45 -9.48 -2.67 -7.73
C GLY A 45 -9.04 -2.74 -9.19
N ALA A 46 -8.55 -1.65 -9.79
CA ALA A 46 -8.18 -1.62 -11.22
C ALA A 46 -7.05 -2.60 -11.59
N ASN A 47 -6.11 -2.85 -10.67
CA ASN A 47 -5.01 -3.81 -10.85
C ASN A 47 -5.02 -4.90 -9.77
N ALA A 48 -6.19 -5.18 -9.19
CA ALA A 48 -6.30 -6.06 -8.05
C ALA A 48 -6.54 -7.51 -8.47
N ARG A 49 -6.06 -8.42 -7.63
CA ARG A 49 -6.40 -9.83 -7.67
C ARG A 49 -7.51 -10.11 -6.65
N ILE A 50 -8.57 -10.77 -7.08
CA ILE A 50 -9.66 -11.19 -6.20
C ILE A 50 -9.44 -12.65 -5.83
N VAL A 51 -9.51 -12.96 -4.54
CA VAL A 51 -9.36 -14.33 -4.00
C VAL A 51 -10.60 -14.73 -3.20
N PRO A 52 -11.00 -16.01 -3.27
CA PRO A 52 -12.18 -16.49 -2.54
C PRO A 52 -11.90 -16.76 -1.07
N ASP A 53 -10.66 -16.87 -0.64
CA ASP A 53 -10.26 -17.22 0.71
C ASP A 53 -9.27 -16.19 1.30
N MET A 54 -9.23 -16.10 2.62
CA MET A 54 -8.28 -15.23 3.35
C MET A 54 -6.82 -15.63 3.12
N ASN A 55 -6.55 -16.93 3.06
CA ASN A 55 -5.23 -17.46 2.74
C ASN A 55 -5.18 -17.79 1.26
N PHE A 56 -4.16 -17.30 0.58
CA PHE A 56 -4.02 -17.51 -0.84
C PHE A 56 -2.58 -17.87 -1.21
N THR A 57 -2.46 -18.69 -2.24
CA THR A 57 -1.17 -19.01 -2.85
C THR A 57 -0.90 -17.99 -3.96
N MET A 58 0.28 -17.41 -3.94
CA MET A 58 0.78 -16.54 -4.99
C MET A 58 1.30 -17.36 -6.16
N ASN A 59 2.17 -16.78 -6.96
CA ASN A 59 2.77 -17.47 -8.08
C ASN A 59 3.57 -18.70 -7.58
N VAL A 60 3.50 -19.74 -8.38
CA VAL A 60 4.31 -20.92 -8.19
C VAL A 60 5.62 -20.71 -8.93
N ASP A 61 6.74 -20.75 -8.23
CA ASP A 61 8.05 -20.65 -8.84
C ASP A 61 8.45 -22.00 -9.42
N PHE A 62 8.91 -21.96 -10.66
CA PHE A 62 9.47 -23.13 -11.34
C PHE A 62 10.98 -22.98 -11.40
N ASP A 63 11.68 -23.88 -10.77
CA ASP A 63 13.13 -24.00 -10.90
C ASP A 63 13.46 -25.13 -11.85
N TYR A 64 14.15 -24.78 -12.93
CA TYR A 64 14.66 -25.75 -13.90
C TYR A 64 16.10 -26.12 -13.54
N PRO A 65 16.52 -27.37 -13.79
CA PRO A 65 17.92 -27.74 -13.61
C PRO A 65 18.83 -26.82 -14.46
N ALA A 66 20.00 -26.53 -13.92
CA ALA A 66 20.97 -25.66 -14.60
C ALA A 66 21.23 -26.16 -16.04
N PRO A 67 21.30 -25.25 -17.02
CA PRO A 67 21.58 -25.65 -18.38
C PRO A 67 22.92 -26.36 -18.48
N SER A 68 22.95 -27.52 -19.13
CA SER A 68 24.15 -28.30 -19.38
C SER A 68 24.24 -28.67 -20.86
N GLN A 69 25.43 -28.88 -21.35
CA GLN A 69 25.58 -29.39 -22.70
C GLN A 69 25.19 -30.88 -22.69
N PRO A 70 24.13 -31.29 -23.45
CA PRO A 70 23.76 -32.71 -23.52
C PRO A 70 24.86 -33.57 -24.14
N ALA A 71 25.26 -34.64 -23.45
CA ALA A 71 26.22 -35.60 -23.95
C ALA A 71 25.52 -36.93 -24.27
N ILE A 72 24.68 -36.89 -25.32
CA ILE A 72 23.92 -38.05 -25.78
C ILE A 72 24.70 -38.66 -26.96
N SER A 73 25.16 -39.92 -26.82
CA SER A 73 25.79 -40.63 -27.90
C SER A 73 24.77 -41.23 -28.85
N GLU A 74 25.17 -41.57 -30.07
CA GLU A 74 24.31 -42.29 -31.01
C GLU A 74 23.76 -43.58 -30.43
N GLN A 75 24.63 -44.34 -29.76
CA GLN A 75 24.24 -45.59 -29.10
C GLN A 75 23.20 -45.35 -28.00
N SER A 76 23.36 -44.34 -27.17
CA SER A 76 22.36 -44.06 -26.12
C SER A 76 21.05 -43.55 -26.67
N SER A 77 21.04 -42.83 -27.82
CA SER A 77 19.82 -42.41 -28.48
C SER A 77 19.00 -43.55 -29.10
N ILE A 78 19.67 -44.63 -29.49
CA ILE A 78 19.02 -45.83 -30.06
C ILE A 78 18.48 -46.75 -28.95
N THR A 79 19.17 -46.80 -27.79
CA THR A 79 18.84 -47.76 -26.70
C THR A 79 17.79 -47.24 -25.72
N GLY A 80 17.52 -45.94 -25.66
CA GLY A 80 16.53 -45.40 -24.75
C GLY A 80 16.35 -43.89 -24.79
N VAL A 81 15.36 -43.42 -24.03
CA VAL A 81 15.08 -41.99 -23.83
C VAL A 81 15.70 -41.58 -22.50
N PRO A 82 16.32 -40.37 -22.40
CA PRO A 82 16.78 -39.83 -21.14
C PRO A 82 15.67 -39.82 -20.08
N GLU A 83 16.02 -39.97 -18.82
CA GLU A 83 15.06 -39.88 -17.73
C GLU A 83 14.41 -38.48 -17.70
N PRO A 84 13.09 -38.38 -17.53
CA PRO A 84 12.41 -37.11 -17.48
C PRO A 84 12.82 -36.34 -16.22
N VAL A 85 13.22 -35.08 -16.39
CA VAL A 85 13.54 -34.17 -15.31
C VAL A 85 12.35 -33.25 -15.10
N ASN A 86 11.72 -33.31 -13.95
CA ASN A 86 10.62 -32.43 -13.59
C ASN A 86 11.15 -31.15 -12.96
N PRO A 87 10.54 -29.98 -13.28
CA PRO A 87 10.87 -28.75 -12.59
C PRO A 87 10.45 -28.82 -11.12
N ILE A 88 11.23 -28.21 -10.26
CA ILE A 88 10.87 -28.03 -8.86
C ILE A 88 9.84 -26.88 -8.78
N VAL A 89 8.72 -27.12 -8.10
CA VAL A 89 7.63 -26.20 -7.95
C VAL A 89 7.55 -25.77 -6.49
N THR A 90 7.79 -24.48 -6.22
CA THR A 90 7.73 -23.94 -4.86
C THR A 90 6.56 -22.95 -4.77
N PRO A 91 5.47 -23.29 -4.06
CA PRO A 91 4.37 -22.36 -3.83
C PRO A 91 4.76 -21.33 -2.78
N SER A 92 4.39 -20.08 -3.01
CA SER A 92 4.53 -19.00 -2.05
C SER A 92 3.15 -18.59 -1.54
N ASP A 93 2.97 -18.57 -0.23
CA ASP A 93 1.69 -18.28 0.43
C ASP A 93 1.70 -16.90 1.08
N ASN A 94 0.53 -16.23 1.04
CA ASN A 94 0.27 -15.03 1.81
C ASN A 94 -1.18 -15.04 2.34
N THR A 95 -1.52 -14.08 3.17
CA THR A 95 -2.86 -13.96 3.77
C THR A 95 -3.39 -12.54 3.65
N CYS A 96 -4.72 -12.41 3.53
CA CYS A 96 -5.37 -11.12 3.64
C CYS A 96 -5.48 -10.72 5.11
N GLN A 97 -5.28 -9.45 5.39
CA GLN A 97 -5.46 -8.83 6.70
C GLN A 97 -6.79 -8.09 6.76
N ILE A 98 -7.43 -8.07 7.92
CA ILE A 98 -8.64 -7.30 8.17
C ILE A 98 -8.27 -5.83 8.39
N TYR A 99 -8.89 -4.94 7.62
CA TYR A 99 -8.82 -3.51 7.84
C TYR A 99 -10.19 -2.99 8.23
N MET A 100 -10.26 -2.31 9.35
CA MET A 100 -11.51 -1.77 9.89
C MET A 100 -11.28 -0.40 10.50
N ALA A 101 -12.13 0.55 10.16
CA ALA A 101 -12.14 1.88 10.77
C ALA A 101 -13.56 2.24 11.18
N GLY A 102 -13.73 2.66 12.43
CA GLY A 102 -14.99 3.19 12.93
C GLY A 102 -15.11 4.68 12.63
N VAL A 103 -16.33 5.09 12.31
CA VAL A 103 -16.74 6.48 12.12
C VAL A 103 -17.93 6.74 13.03
N GLU A 104 -17.87 7.78 13.84
CA GLU A 104 -18.97 8.16 14.72
C GLU A 104 -19.00 9.67 14.93
N GLU A 105 -20.18 10.29 14.80
CA GLU A 105 -20.38 11.71 15.01
C GLU A 105 -21.58 11.99 15.88
N SER A 106 -21.45 12.94 16.81
CA SER A 106 -22.53 13.31 17.71
C SER A 106 -23.51 14.30 17.04
N TYR A 107 -24.79 14.24 17.41
CA TYR A 107 -25.78 15.20 16.89
C TYR A 107 -25.45 16.65 17.22
N VAL A 108 -24.78 16.89 18.35
CA VAL A 108 -24.33 18.25 18.70
C VAL A 108 -23.26 18.75 17.73
N SER A 109 -22.32 17.87 17.34
CA SER A 109 -21.29 18.20 16.35
C SER A 109 -21.91 18.46 14.99
N MET A 110 -22.85 17.64 14.54
CA MET A 110 -23.58 17.85 13.28
C MET A 110 -24.34 19.18 13.28
N ALA A 111 -25.07 19.50 14.34
CA ALA A 111 -25.82 20.74 14.47
C ALA A 111 -24.91 21.98 14.50
N THR A 112 -23.74 21.88 15.09
CA THR A 112 -22.78 23.02 15.19
C THR A 112 -22.04 23.24 13.89
N ARG A 113 -21.63 22.20 13.20
CA ARG A 113 -20.92 22.30 11.92
C ARG A 113 -21.79 22.77 10.76
N GLY A 114 -23.07 22.43 10.75
CA GLY A 114 -24.00 22.87 9.72
C GLY A 114 -24.14 24.40 9.61
N ARG A 115 -23.78 25.12 10.66
CA ARG A 115 -23.79 26.62 10.66
C ARG A 115 -22.57 27.24 10.02
N ILE A 116 -21.48 26.52 9.83
CA ILE A 116 -20.19 27.13 9.45
C ILE A 116 -19.96 27.09 7.93
N ILE A 117 -20.62 26.23 7.17
CA ILE A 117 -20.23 25.87 5.80
C ILE A 117 -21.03 26.55 4.70
N THR A 118 -22.16 27.23 4.98
CA THR A 118 -22.96 27.83 3.93
C THR A 118 -23.37 29.29 4.26
N ASP A 119 -23.17 30.17 3.28
CA ASP A 119 -23.71 31.54 3.26
C ASP A 119 -25.25 31.57 3.38
N GLN A 120 -25.91 30.45 3.29
CA GLN A 120 -27.35 30.28 3.53
C GLN A 120 -27.59 29.85 4.98
N LEU A 121 -27.39 30.75 5.87
CA LEU A 121 -27.34 30.51 7.32
C LEU A 121 -28.70 30.22 7.96
N TYR A 122 -29.79 30.42 7.27
CA TYR A 122 -31.13 30.22 7.83
C TYR A 122 -32.01 29.48 6.86
N PRO A 123 -32.45 28.23 7.25
CA PRO A 123 -33.59 27.68 6.57
C PRO A 123 -34.72 28.71 6.64
N ALA A 124 -35.35 28.95 5.53
CA ALA A 124 -36.55 29.81 5.52
C ALA A 124 -37.55 29.18 6.48
N VAL A 125 -37.69 29.78 7.65
CA VAL A 125 -38.77 29.42 8.57
C VAL A 125 -40.05 29.73 7.86
N ASN A 126 -40.86 28.72 7.55
CA ASN A 126 -42.15 28.93 6.96
C ASN A 126 -43.03 29.64 8.04
N PRO A 127 -43.39 30.90 7.87
CA PRO A 127 -44.13 31.65 8.91
C PRO A 127 -45.52 31.10 9.20
N THR A 128 -45.99 30.22 8.34
CA THR A 128 -47.33 29.62 8.47
C THR A 128 -47.33 28.33 9.28
N GLU A 129 -46.22 27.59 9.26
CA GLU A 129 -46.17 26.21 9.88
C GLU A 129 -45.25 26.14 11.09
N GLY A 130 -44.39 27.16 11.31
CA GLY A 130 -43.44 27.15 12.44
C GLY A 130 -42.35 26.08 12.38
N TRP A 131 -42.25 25.35 11.26
CA TRP A 131 -41.29 24.30 11.03
C TRP A 131 -40.18 24.75 10.10
N VAL A 132 -39.00 24.23 10.35
CA VAL A 132 -37.88 24.36 9.42
C VAL A 132 -38.15 23.46 8.23
N SER A 133 -38.20 24.00 7.01
CA SER A 133 -38.37 23.19 5.80
C SER A 133 -37.25 22.16 5.67
N GLU A 134 -37.59 20.90 5.45
CA GLU A 134 -36.62 19.82 5.19
C GLU A 134 -35.78 20.03 3.93
N THR A 135 -36.11 21.02 3.10
CA THR A 135 -35.31 21.44 1.94
C THR A 135 -34.17 22.38 2.28
N SER A 136 -33.92 22.62 3.55
CA SER A 136 -32.71 23.33 3.96
C SER A 136 -31.50 22.44 3.69
N PRO A 137 -30.50 22.87 2.91
CA PRO A 137 -29.29 22.09 2.67
C PRO A 137 -28.36 22.19 3.88
N MET A 138 -28.83 21.91 5.05
CA MET A 138 -27.97 21.54 6.16
C MET A 138 -27.51 20.11 5.84
N ASN A 139 -26.34 20.06 5.24
CA ASN A 139 -25.78 18.84 4.69
C ASN A 139 -25.16 18.03 5.84
N ASP A 140 -26.01 17.41 6.68
CA ASP A 140 -25.57 16.51 7.75
C ASP A 140 -24.74 15.34 7.19
N MET A 141 -25.06 14.91 5.96
CA MET A 141 -24.28 13.94 5.20
C MET A 141 -22.83 14.40 4.96
N ALA A 142 -22.59 15.70 4.77
CA ALA A 142 -21.25 16.19 4.49
C ALA A 142 -20.25 16.00 5.65
N ALA A 143 -20.72 15.95 6.89
CA ALA A 143 -19.85 15.73 8.04
C ALA A 143 -19.45 14.25 8.16
N ILE A 144 -20.39 13.33 8.01
CA ILE A 144 -20.14 11.87 8.01
C ILE A 144 -19.32 11.47 6.78
N GLU A 145 -19.61 12.04 5.60
CA GLU A 145 -18.83 11.79 4.38
C GLU A 145 -17.36 12.21 4.53
N LYS A 146 -17.10 13.35 5.17
CA LYS A 146 -15.72 13.78 5.50
C LYS A 146 -15.05 12.80 6.46
N GLN A 147 -15.75 12.34 7.49
CA GLN A 147 -15.21 11.33 8.41
C GLN A 147 -14.92 10.00 7.70
N ILE A 148 -15.79 9.58 6.78
CA ILE A 148 -15.56 8.40 5.93
C ILE A 148 -14.32 8.60 5.07
N THR A 149 -14.15 9.79 4.46
CA THR A 149 -12.97 10.11 3.65
C THR A 149 -11.69 10.02 4.48
N TYR A 150 -11.67 10.60 5.68
CA TYR A 150 -10.52 10.51 6.58
C TYR A 150 -10.24 9.07 7.03
N ALA A 151 -11.26 8.29 7.29
CA ALA A 151 -11.12 6.88 7.63
C ALA A 151 -10.56 6.05 6.46
N LEU A 152 -10.98 6.34 5.23
CA LEU A 152 -10.43 5.72 4.02
C LEU A 152 -8.96 6.10 3.81
N GLN A 153 -8.60 7.37 4.01
CA GLN A 153 -7.20 7.82 3.95
C GLN A 153 -6.34 7.13 4.99
N ARG A 154 -6.86 6.96 6.21
CA ARG A 154 -6.18 6.21 7.27
C ARG A 154 -5.96 4.76 6.87
N ILE A 155 -6.99 4.07 6.38
CA ILE A 155 -6.86 2.68 5.90
C ILE A 155 -5.82 2.61 4.77
N SER A 156 -5.84 3.54 3.82
CA SER A 156 -4.87 3.55 2.73
C SER A 156 -3.42 3.67 3.22
N ARG A 157 -3.17 4.47 4.26
CA ARG A 157 -1.84 4.58 4.90
C ARG A 157 -1.45 3.31 5.64
N ASP A 158 -2.38 2.72 6.38
CA ASP A 158 -2.15 1.48 7.11
C ASP A 158 -1.84 0.32 6.14
N VAL A 159 -2.55 0.27 5.00
CA VAL A 159 -2.29 -0.69 3.92
C VAL A 159 -0.92 -0.46 3.29
N ASN A 160 -0.58 0.80 2.95
CA ASN A 160 0.73 1.14 2.39
C ASN A 160 1.88 0.73 3.32
N PHE A 161 1.75 1.05 4.61
CA PHE A 161 2.72 0.64 5.62
C PHE A 161 2.85 -0.89 5.71
N THR A 162 1.73 -1.62 5.72
CA THR A 162 1.72 -3.08 5.79
C THR A 162 2.33 -3.71 4.54
N PHE A 163 2.08 -3.17 3.37
CA PHE A 163 2.64 -3.69 2.11
C PHE A 163 4.17 -3.56 2.06
N VAL A 164 4.72 -2.54 2.71
CA VAL A 164 6.18 -2.37 2.81
C VAL A 164 6.75 -3.15 3.99
N ASN A 165 6.20 -2.96 5.21
CA ASN A 165 6.80 -3.42 6.47
C ASN A 165 6.06 -4.59 7.12
N GLY A 166 5.02 -5.13 6.51
CA GLY A 166 4.19 -6.17 7.12
C GLY A 166 4.97 -7.44 7.46
N VAL A 167 4.68 -8.00 8.63
CA VAL A 167 5.23 -9.28 9.10
C VAL A 167 4.15 -10.35 8.99
N TYR A 168 4.47 -11.43 8.30
CA TYR A 168 3.53 -12.51 8.01
C TYR A 168 3.06 -13.22 9.26
N HIS A 169 1.76 -13.38 9.39
CA HIS A 169 1.17 -14.25 10.39
C HIS A 169 -0.12 -14.88 9.88
N LYS A 170 -0.15 -16.20 9.80
CA LYS A 170 -1.34 -16.95 9.44
C LYS A 170 -2.16 -17.23 10.69
N ALA A 171 -3.39 -16.73 10.74
CA ALA A 171 -4.29 -16.98 11.86
C ALA A 171 -4.60 -18.47 12.02
N THR A 172 -4.49 -18.96 13.24
CA THR A 172 -4.77 -20.35 13.62
C THR A 172 -6.08 -20.52 14.37
N SER A 173 -6.63 -19.42 14.88
CA SER A 173 -7.89 -19.37 15.61
C SER A 173 -8.65 -18.08 15.38
N LYS A 174 -9.90 -18.03 15.83
CA LYS A 174 -10.78 -16.85 15.75
C LYS A 174 -10.25 -15.62 16.51
N ALA A 175 -9.46 -15.85 17.55
CA ALA A 175 -8.87 -14.80 18.38
C ALA A 175 -7.50 -14.33 17.84
N ASP A 176 -6.99 -14.99 16.81
CA ASP A 176 -5.69 -14.73 16.24
C ASP A 176 -5.82 -13.83 14.99
N ALA A 177 -4.98 -12.79 14.91
CA ALA A 177 -5.03 -11.83 13.83
C ALA A 177 -4.15 -12.27 12.65
N ALA A 178 -4.75 -12.48 11.49
CA ALA A 178 -4.01 -12.67 10.25
C ALA A 178 -3.29 -11.37 9.88
N LYS A 179 -2.02 -11.47 9.45
CA LYS A 179 -1.19 -10.34 9.01
C LYS A 179 -0.55 -10.65 7.67
N THR A 180 -0.72 -9.76 6.73
CA THR A 180 -0.13 -9.85 5.39
C THR A 180 1.39 -9.68 5.43
N ARG A 181 2.12 -10.49 4.63
CA ARG A 181 3.56 -10.33 4.43
C ARG A 181 3.84 -9.11 3.56
N GLY A 182 4.69 -8.23 4.04
CA GLY A 182 5.18 -7.08 3.28
C GLY A 182 6.45 -7.39 2.50
N LEU A 183 6.87 -6.44 1.67
CA LEU A 183 8.04 -6.60 0.79
C LEU A 183 9.35 -6.80 1.55
N LEU A 184 9.53 -6.10 2.68
CA LEU A 184 10.76 -6.20 3.48
C LEU A 184 10.97 -7.61 4.05
N GLU A 185 9.90 -8.28 4.45
CA GLU A 185 9.99 -9.66 4.92
C GLU A 185 10.08 -10.64 3.75
N ALA A 186 9.33 -10.37 2.67
CA ALA A 186 9.23 -11.28 1.54
C ALA A 186 10.55 -11.48 0.81
N ILE A 187 11.35 -10.43 0.64
CA ILE A 187 12.61 -10.48 -0.11
C ILE A 187 13.69 -11.11 0.76
N THR A 188 14.11 -12.31 0.38
CA THR A 188 15.15 -13.08 1.09
C THR A 188 16.36 -13.37 0.21
N THR A 189 16.16 -13.72 -1.05
CA THR A 189 17.22 -14.15 -1.97
C THR A 189 18.15 -13.01 -2.37
N ASN A 190 17.59 -11.84 -2.71
CA ASN A 190 18.36 -10.68 -3.16
C ASN A 190 18.49 -9.64 -2.03
N ALA A 191 18.99 -10.05 -0.89
CA ALA A 191 19.24 -9.19 0.25
C ALA A 191 20.74 -8.86 0.36
N VAL A 192 21.08 -7.57 0.31
CA VAL A 192 22.44 -7.05 0.52
C VAL A 192 22.47 -6.34 1.85
N ASP A 193 23.32 -6.78 2.76
CA ASP A 193 23.54 -6.11 4.03
C ASP A 193 24.72 -5.15 3.90
N ALA A 194 24.47 -3.86 4.13
CA ALA A 194 25.50 -2.83 4.08
C ALA A 194 26.33 -2.76 5.38
N ALA A 195 25.96 -3.48 6.44
CA ALA A 195 26.67 -3.58 7.71
C ALA A 195 27.04 -2.21 8.34
N GLY A 196 26.19 -1.21 8.18
CA GLY A 196 26.43 0.15 8.67
C GLY A 196 27.26 1.04 7.73
N ALA A 197 27.59 0.58 6.53
CA ALA A 197 28.28 1.40 5.55
C ALA A 197 27.36 2.45 4.92
N GLU A 198 27.93 3.54 4.44
CA GLU A 198 27.20 4.51 3.62
C GLU A 198 26.84 3.91 2.25
N LEU A 199 25.75 4.41 1.69
CA LEU A 199 25.36 4.02 0.34
C LEU A 199 26.49 4.33 -0.66
N SER A 200 26.96 3.31 -1.35
CA SER A 200 28.02 3.41 -2.36
C SER A 200 27.58 2.75 -3.67
N ASP A 201 28.26 3.11 -4.75
CA ASP A 201 28.05 2.50 -6.07
C ASP A 201 28.30 0.99 -6.03
N GLU A 202 29.26 0.54 -5.23
CA GLU A 202 29.59 -0.88 -5.07
C GLU A 202 28.42 -1.67 -4.45
N ILE A 203 27.80 -1.13 -3.40
CA ILE A 203 26.62 -1.77 -2.72
C ILE A 203 25.42 -1.79 -3.68
N PHE A 204 25.19 -0.69 -4.41
CA PHE A 204 24.11 -0.63 -5.37
C PHE A 204 24.32 -1.59 -6.55
N SER A 205 25.54 -1.65 -7.10
CA SER A 205 25.90 -2.58 -8.16
C SER A 205 25.83 -4.04 -7.70
N ALA A 206 26.13 -4.34 -6.43
CA ALA A 206 25.95 -5.66 -5.86
C ALA A 206 24.48 -6.07 -5.84
N LEU A 207 23.54 -5.17 -5.44
CA LEU A 207 22.12 -5.42 -5.48
C LEU A 207 21.63 -5.68 -6.89
N THR A 208 21.93 -4.80 -7.85
CA THR A 208 21.47 -4.92 -9.24
C THR A 208 21.98 -6.21 -9.87
N ARG A 209 23.24 -6.57 -9.61
CA ARG A 209 23.84 -7.83 -10.07
C ARG A 209 23.15 -9.05 -9.48
N ALA A 210 22.86 -9.04 -8.16
CA ALA A 210 22.15 -10.14 -7.52
C ALA A 210 20.76 -10.35 -8.13
N VAL A 211 20.00 -9.26 -8.30
CA VAL A 211 18.67 -9.31 -8.91
C VAL A 211 18.72 -9.79 -10.37
N VAL A 212 19.67 -9.32 -11.16
CA VAL A 212 19.82 -9.77 -12.57
C VAL A 212 20.21 -11.23 -12.64
N THR A 213 21.15 -11.67 -11.82
CA THR A 213 21.63 -13.05 -11.82
C THR A 213 20.49 -14.01 -11.46
N ASN A 214 19.77 -13.73 -10.38
CA ASN A 214 18.71 -14.60 -9.87
C ASN A 214 17.42 -14.54 -10.72
N SER A 215 17.15 -13.39 -11.36
CA SER A 215 15.98 -13.23 -12.24
C SER A 215 16.24 -13.63 -13.71
N GLY A 216 17.48 -13.93 -14.07
CA GLY A 216 17.88 -14.13 -15.46
C GLY A 216 17.62 -12.87 -16.33
N GLY A 217 17.73 -11.68 -15.74
CA GLY A 217 17.49 -10.40 -16.41
C GLY A 217 16.01 -9.99 -16.52
N ARG A 218 15.06 -10.83 -16.12
CA ARG A 218 13.62 -10.56 -16.27
C ARG A 218 13.13 -9.39 -15.42
N ALA A 219 13.74 -9.16 -14.25
CA ALA A 219 13.35 -8.09 -13.33
C ALA A 219 13.44 -6.71 -14.01
N PHE A 220 14.44 -6.48 -14.83
CA PHE A 220 14.66 -5.21 -15.53
C PHE A 220 13.72 -5.01 -16.74
N GLY A 221 13.10 -6.06 -17.26
CA GLY A 221 12.01 -5.97 -18.26
C GLY A 221 10.66 -5.55 -17.67
N SER A 222 10.52 -5.53 -16.36
CA SER A 222 9.25 -5.35 -15.64
C SER A 222 9.13 -4.00 -14.94
N LEU A 223 9.78 -2.95 -15.42
CA LEU A 223 9.75 -1.61 -14.82
C LEU A 223 10.25 -1.60 -13.37
N PRO A 224 11.53 -1.88 -13.14
CA PRO A 224 12.08 -1.85 -11.80
C PRO A 224 12.07 -0.43 -11.24
N ILE A 225 11.70 -0.33 -9.96
CA ILE A 225 11.67 0.93 -9.23
C ILE A 225 12.45 0.78 -7.93
N LEU A 226 13.27 1.78 -7.65
CA LEU A 226 13.93 1.96 -6.36
C LEU A 226 12.99 2.75 -5.44
N LEU A 227 12.61 2.14 -4.35
CA LEU A 227 11.88 2.77 -3.27
C LEU A 227 12.85 3.07 -2.13
N MET A 228 12.89 4.30 -1.67
CA MET A 228 13.78 4.73 -0.61
C MET A 228 13.24 5.90 0.18
N ASN A 229 13.69 6.04 1.43
CA ASN A 229 13.39 7.18 2.28
C ASN A 229 14.15 8.44 1.83
N ALA A 230 13.79 9.60 2.40
CA ALA A 230 14.39 10.89 2.05
C ALA A 230 15.91 10.92 2.22
N THR A 231 16.42 10.37 3.32
CA THR A 231 17.86 10.32 3.60
C THR A 231 18.62 9.57 2.52
N GLN A 232 18.21 8.35 2.21
CA GLN A 232 18.89 7.55 1.19
C GLN A 232 18.68 8.11 -0.22
N LYS A 233 17.53 8.74 -0.47
CA LYS A 233 17.28 9.42 -1.75
C LYS A 233 18.20 10.60 -1.98
N GLN A 234 18.51 11.39 -0.95
CA GLN A 234 19.48 12.48 -1.03
C GLN A 234 20.89 11.95 -1.29
N LYS A 235 21.33 10.90 -0.57
CA LYS A 235 22.62 10.24 -0.79
C LYS A 235 22.73 9.67 -2.20
N PHE A 236 21.68 8.98 -2.67
CA PHE A 236 21.60 8.46 -4.03
C PHE A 236 21.70 9.56 -5.10
N SER A 237 20.98 10.68 -4.89
CA SER A 237 21.02 11.83 -5.80
C SER A 237 22.38 12.51 -5.82
N ALA A 238 23.14 12.47 -4.73
CA ALA A 238 24.49 13.02 -4.67
C ALA A 238 25.53 12.14 -5.41
N MET A 239 25.31 10.81 -5.42
CA MET A 239 26.17 9.86 -6.14
C MET A 239 25.98 9.93 -7.66
N TYR A 240 24.73 10.06 -8.11
CA TYR A 240 24.37 10.00 -9.52
C TYR A 240 23.75 11.30 -9.99
N ALA A 241 24.32 11.91 -11.03
CA ALA A 241 23.67 13.00 -11.73
C ALA A 241 22.53 12.41 -12.57
N TYR A 242 21.28 12.73 -12.21
CA TYR A 242 20.12 12.27 -12.96
C TYR A 242 20.06 12.89 -14.35
N PRO A 243 20.05 12.12 -15.44
CA PRO A 243 19.62 12.64 -16.72
C PRO A 243 18.12 13.01 -16.62
N PRO A 244 17.65 14.05 -17.32
CA PRO A 244 16.29 14.58 -17.21
C PRO A 244 15.24 13.73 -17.97
N THR A 245 15.28 12.42 -17.84
CA THR A 245 14.28 11.53 -18.43
C THR A 245 13.20 11.23 -17.40
N ASP A 246 12.08 11.93 -17.54
CA ASP A 246 10.91 11.71 -16.69
C ASP A 246 9.99 10.66 -17.34
N ARG A 247 9.54 9.69 -16.55
CA ARG A 247 8.53 8.72 -16.93
C ARG A 247 7.30 8.87 -16.04
N ASN A 248 6.12 8.95 -16.64
CA ASN A 248 4.88 9.00 -15.91
C ASN A 248 4.34 7.57 -15.65
N ILE A 249 4.19 7.21 -14.37
CA ILE A 249 3.56 5.96 -13.94
C ILE A 249 2.45 6.32 -12.96
N ALA A 250 1.22 5.91 -13.26
CA ALA A 250 0.04 6.17 -12.43
C ALA A 250 -0.15 7.65 -12.03
N GLY A 251 0.24 8.61 -12.90
CA GLY A 251 0.16 10.04 -12.62
C GLY A 251 1.38 10.65 -11.91
N TYR A 252 2.37 9.84 -11.54
CA TYR A 252 3.62 10.31 -10.94
C TYR A 252 4.74 10.42 -11.97
N ASN A 253 5.41 11.55 -12.01
CA ASN A 253 6.64 11.72 -12.79
C ASN A 253 7.81 11.11 -12.03
N ILE A 254 8.27 9.96 -12.48
CA ILE A 254 9.36 9.21 -11.87
C ILE A 254 10.65 9.52 -12.63
N LYS A 255 11.67 9.99 -11.91
CA LYS A 255 13.01 10.14 -12.46
C LYS A 255 13.61 8.77 -12.71
N GLN A 256 14.16 8.57 -13.91
CA GLN A 256 14.83 7.33 -14.28
C GLN A 256 16.33 7.49 -14.17
N PHE A 257 16.96 6.45 -13.71
CA PHE A 257 18.40 6.25 -13.70
C PHE A 257 18.73 5.06 -14.60
N GLU A 258 19.71 5.23 -15.48
CA GLU A 258 20.18 4.16 -16.36
C GLU A 258 21.23 3.33 -15.62
N THR A 259 20.99 2.03 -15.50
CA THR A 259 21.95 1.06 -15.00
C THR A 259 22.51 0.25 -16.17
N ASP A 260 23.60 -0.51 -15.95
CA ASP A 260 24.15 -1.42 -16.96
C ASP A 260 23.14 -2.45 -17.50
N PHE A 261 22.06 -2.67 -16.76
CA PHE A 261 21.03 -3.67 -17.06
C PHE A 261 19.70 -3.09 -17.56
N GLY A 262 19.56 -1.77 -17.53
CA GLY A 262 18.37 -1.07 -17.98
C GLY A 262 17.96 0.10 -17.07
N PRO A 263 16.92 0.84 -17.46
CA PRO A 263 16.44 1.99 -16.72
C PRO A 263 15.70 1.56 -15.43
N VAL A 264 15.99 2.26 -14.34
CA VAL A 264 15.37 2.07 -13.03
C VAL A 264 14.74 3.38 -12.56
N GLY A 265 13.48 3.35 -12.15
CA GLY A 265 12.79 4.51 -11.57
C GLY A 265 13.20 4.73 -10.11
N VAL A 266 13.27 5.99 -9.67
CA VAL A 266 13.59 6.34 -8.28
C VAL A 266 12.41 7.05 -7.64
N VAL A 267 11.85 6.48 -6.60
CA VAL A 267 10.65 6.98 -5.91
C VAL A 267 10.94 7.19 -4.43
N TYR A 268 10.40 8.27 -3.90
CA TYR A 268 10.38 8.53 -2.47
C TYR A 268 9.21 7.79 -1.82
N GLU A 269 9.51 6.93 -0.86
CA GLU A 269 8.52 6.23 -0.05
C GLU A 269 8.85 6.41 1.44
N PRO A 270 8.07 7.22 2.15
CA PRO A 270 8.39 7.58 3.53
C PRO A 270 8.18 6.45 4.54
N THR A 271 7.45 5.39 4.19
CA THR A 271 7.20 4.25 5.09
C THR A 271 8.38 3.27 5.18
N ILE A 272 9.37 3.40 4.29
CA ILE A 272 10.57 2.58 4.31
C ILE A 272 11.52 3.06 5.43
N PRO A 273 12.12 2.15 6.21
CA PRO A 273 13.16 2.49 7.17
C PRO A 273 14.32 3.28 6.55
N ASN A 274 14.92 4.18 7.33
CA ASN A 274 15.99 5.07 6.85
C ASN A 274 17.26 4.34 6.39
N ASP A 275 17.46 3.13 6.86
CA ASP A 275 18.62 2.27 6.58
C ASP A 275 18.40 1.29 5.44
N THR A 276 17.26 1.40 4.75
CA THR A 276 16.83 0.39 3.78
C THR A 276 16.48 1.01 2.42
N ILE A 277 16.82 0.28 1.36
CA ILE A 277 16.41 0.56 -0.03
C ILE A 277 15.77 -0.71 -0.61
N LEU A 278 14.67 -0.56 -1.33
CA LEU A 278 14.01 -1.64 -2.04
C LEU A 278 14.10 -1.45 -3.55
N LEU A 279 14.48 -2.50 -4.27
CA LEU A 279 14.35 -2.59 -5.72
C LEU A 279 13.21 -3.53 -6.04
N VAL A 280 12.14 -3.02 -6.61
CA VAL A 280 10.90 -3.79 -6.84
C VAL A 280 10.43 -3.69 -8.28
N SER A 281 9.89 -4.79 -8.81
CA SER A 281 9.28 -4.87 -10.13
C SER A 281 7.77 -4.63 -9.99
N LEU A 282 7.32 -3.39 -10.28
CA LEU A 282 5.92 -2.99 -10.06
C LEU A 282 4.89 -3.82 -10.82
N SER A 283 5.21 -4.29 -12.02
CA SER A 283 4.28 -5.05 -12.85
C SER A 283 3.83 -6.37 -12.23
N LEU A 284 4.61 -6.89 -11.28
CA LEU A 284 4.34 -8.16 -10.59
C LEU A 284 3.55 -7.97 -9.30
N ILE A 285 3.54 -6.76 -8.77
CA ILE A 285 2.92 -6.46 -7.48
C ILE A 285 1.46 -6.07 -7.69
N LYS A 286 0.57 -6.74 -6.97
CA LYS A 286 -0.86 -6.49 -7.05
C LYS A 286 -1.49 -6.49 -5.65
N PRO A 287 -2.37 -5.55 -5.35
CA PRO A 287 -3.22 -5.68 -4.17
C PRO A 287 -4.17 -6.86 -4.34
N VAL A 288 -4.39 -7.59 -3.27
CA VAL A 288 -5.29 -8.76 -3.23
C VAL A 288 -6.47 -8.43 -2.36
N PHE A 289 -7.66 -8.72 -2.86
CA PHE A 289 -8.90 -8.52 -2.10
C PHE A 289 -9.68 -9.82 -1.94
N ASN A 290 -10.20 -10.02 -0.74
CA ASN A 290 -11.19 -11.05 -0.47
C ASN A 290 -12.54 -10.36 -0.23
N PRO A 291 -13.44 -10.31 -1.24
CA PRO A 291 -14.70 -9.58 -1.14
C PRO A 291 -15.69 -10.31 -0.22
N VAL A 292 -16.42 -9.54 0.58
CA VAL A 292 -17.54 -10.08 1.33
C VAL A 292 -18.74 -10.23 0.39
N PRO A 293 -19.34 -11.43 0.28
CA PRO A 293 -20.48 -11.65 -0.61
C PRO A 293 -21.62 -10.67 -0.35
N GLY A 294 -22.06 -9.98 -1.40
CA GLY A 294 -23.13 -8.98 -1.34
C GLY A 294 -22.73 -7.59 -0.83
N LYS A 295 -21.48 -7.38 -0.35
CA LYS A 295 -21.03 -6.08 0.20
C LYS A 295 -19.86 -5.47 -0.57
N GLY A 296 -19.04 -6.28 -1.23
CA GLY A 296 -17.91 -5.80 -2.03
C GLY A 296 -16.54 -5.91 -1.35
N ILE A 297 -15.57 -5.15 -1.83
CA ILE A 297 -14.14 -5.21 -1.45
C ILE A 297 -13.87 -4.42 -0.17
N LEU A 298 -14.29 -3.17 -0.18
CA LEU A 298 -14.19 -2.24 0.94
C LEU A 298 -15.53 -1.51 1.02
N PHE A 299 -16.23 -1.63 2.12
CA PHE A 299 -17.58 -1.11 2.22
C PHE A 299 -17.80 -0.42 3.56
N TYR A 300 -18.71 0.57 3.53
CA TYR A 300 -19.21 1.23 4.71
C TYR A 300 -20.50 0.55 5.17
N GLU A 301 -20.61 0.26 6.45
CA GLU A 301 -21.80 -0.29 7.09
C GLU A 301 -22.23 0.61 8.26
N PRO A 302 -23.46 1.15 8.22
CA PRO A 302 -23.97 1.93 9.34
C PRO A 302 -24.14 1.05 10.57
N LYS A 303 -23.76 1.57 11.72
CA LYS A 303 -23.89 0.93 13.01
C LYS A 303 -25.31 1.15 13.57
N ALA A 304 -25.80 0.19 14.34
CA ALA A 304 -27.04 0.40 15.10
C ALA A 304 -26.91 1.62 16.02
N LYS A 305 -27.91 2.49 16.02
CA LYS A 305 -27.92 3.71 16.84
C LYS A 305 -27.85 3.39 18.32
N VAL A 306 -26.86 3.95 19.00
CA VAL A 306 -26.70 3.86 20.45
C VAL A 306 -26.45 5.26 20.97
N GLY A 307 -27.48 5.88 21.57
CA GLY A 307 -27.39 7.26 22.06
C GLY A 307 -27.64 8.32 20.99
N ALA A 308 -27.15 9.52 21.21
CA ALA A 308 -27.31 10.71 20.36
C ALA A 308 -26.13 10.87 19.40
N SER A 309 -25.82 9.84 18.64
CA SER A 309 -24.76 9.84 17.62
C SER A 309 -25.18 9.03 16.40
N GLU A 310 -24.56 9.30 15.27
CA GLU A 310 -24.62 8.49 14.06
C GLU A 310 -23.25 8.00 13.70
N GLY A 311 -23.16 6.76 13.23
CA GLY A 311 -21.87 6.20 12.87
C GLY A 311 -21.96 4.89 12.14
N GLY A 312 -20.82 4.41 11.72
CA GLY A 312 -20.67 3.16 11.00
C GLY A 312 -19.24 2.67 11.06
N MET A 313 -18.97 1.64 10.27
CA MET A 313 -17.63 1.11 10.10
C MET A 313 -17.32 0.93 8.63
N ILE A 314 -16.08 1.14 8.28
CA ILE A 314 -15.50 0.73 7.01
C ILE A 314 -14.79 -0.59 7.26
N TYR A 315 -15.05 -1.57 6.42
CA TYR A 315 -14.51 -2.91 6.59
C TYR A 315 -14.05 -3.51 5.26
N GLY A 316 -12.93 -4.24 5.27
CA GLY A 316 -12.45 -4.97 4.11
C GLY A 316 -11.28 -5.89 4.44
N HIS A 317 -11.04 -6.85 3.54
CA HIS A 317 -9.92 -7.77 3.60
C HIS A 317 -8.95 -7.46 2.48
N ILE A 318 -7.72 -7.11 2.84
CA ILE A 318 -6.70 -6.67 1.88
C ILE A 318 -5.40 -7.44 2.15
N GLY A 319 -4.77 -7.91 1.08
CA GLY A 319 -3.49 -8.58 1.09
C GLY A 319 -2.59 -8.08 -0.03
N LEU A 320 -1.38 -8.60 -0.10
CA LEU A 320 -0.38 -8.26 -1.11
C LEU A 320 0.05 -9.52 -1.86
N ASP A 321 -0.07 -9.50 -3.18
CA ASP A 321 0.59 -10.41 -4.10
C ASP A 321 1.84 -9.69 -4.64
N TYR A 322 3.01 -10.12 -4.21
CA TYR A 322 4.29 -9.54 -4.65
C TYR A 322 4.95 -10.36 -5.76
N GLY A 323 4.30 -11.45 -6.22
CA GLY A 323 4.87 -12.35 -7.21
C GLY A 323 6.11 -13.12 -6.71
N PRO A 324 7.01 -13.54 -7.61
CA PRO A 324 8.25 -14.21 -7.23
C PRO A 324 9.20 -13.27 -6.48
N GLU A 325 9.64 -13.66 -5.28
CA GLU A 325 10.48 -12.80 -4.42
C GLU A 325 11.85 -12.50 -5.02
N TRP A 326 12.40 -13.43 -5.82
CA TRP A 326 13.69 -13.28 -6.49
C TRP A 326 13.71 -12.25 -7.63
N MET A 327 12.54 -11.72 -8.02
CA MET A 327 12.41 -10.58 -8.94
C MET A 327 12.59 -9.22 -8.24
N HIS A 328 12.65 -9.22 -6.94
CA HIS A 328 12.85 -8.04 -6.11
C HIS A 328 14.17 -8.10 -5.38
N GLY A 329 14.63 -6.97 -4.85
CA GLY A 329 15.84 -6.91 -4.06
C GLY A 329 15.76 -5.87 -2.96
N LYS A 330 16.58 -6.04 -1.91
CA LYS A 330 16.69 -5.06 -0.83
C LYS A 330 18.14 -4.83 -0.42
N ILE A 331 18.43 -3.62 0.02
CA ILE A 331 19.62 -3.26 0.79
C ILE A 331 19.15 -2.93 2.20
N THR A 332 19.80 -3.46 3.20
CA THR A 332 19.52 -3.20 4.62
C THR A 332 20.79 -2.78 5.34
N GLY A 333 20.63 -2.16 6.52
CA GLY A 333 21.79 -1.79 7.35
C GLY A 333 22.64 -0.66 6.78
N LEU A 334 22.07 0.27 6.00
CA LEU A 334 22.77 1.46 5.54
C LEU A 334 22.96 2.48 6.67
N ALA A 335 24.05 3.22 6.64
CA ALA A 335 24.24 4.37 7.52
C ALA A 335 23.15 5.42 7.27
N VAL A 336 22.60 5.97 8.35
CA VAL A 336 21.53 6.97 8.33
C VAL A 336 22.07 8.39 8.36
#